data_18ec971e0a6aeb666e9ae8c883887815
#
_entry.id   18ec971e0a6aeb666e9ae8c883887815
#
_cell.length_a   1.000
_cell.length_b   1.000
_cell.length_c   1.000
_cell.angle_alpha   90.00
_cell.angle_beta   90.00
_cell.angle_gamma   90.00
#
_symmetry.space_group_name_H-M   'P 1'
#
loop_
_entity.id
_entity.type
_entity.pdbx_description
1 polymer ?
#
loop_
_entity_poly.entity_id
_entity_poly.type
_entity_poly.pdbx_seq_one_letter_code
_entity_poly.pdbx_strand_id
1 'polypeptide(L)'
;EDIVLKNVKAGRLHFTTELTEILDDVQIVFSAVGTPPNEDGSADLKYVLQVAKTIGENMNNYVLLVTKSTVPVGTAQQVRTVIQTELDKRGVDIEFDVASNPEFLKEGAAIKDFMSPDRVVIGVESERAKEVMTKLYRPFLLNNFRVIFMDIPSAEMTKYVANAILATRISF
;
A
#
# COMPACT_ATOMS: atom_id res chain seq x y z
N GLU A 1 -14.61 -1.42 -17.12
CA GLU A 1 -14.45 -2.62 -17.97
C GLU A 1 -13.51 -2.34 -19.14
N ASP A 2 -13.71 -1.29 -19.92
CA ASP A 2 -12.90 -0.95 -21.11
C ASP A 2 -11.42 -0.71 -20.81
N ILE A 3 -11.09 -0.07 -19.67
CA ILE A 3 -9.70 0.16 -19.25
C ILE A 3 -8.98 -1.17 -19.00
N VAL A 4 -9.63 -2.11 -18.33
CA VAL A 4 -9.09 -3.44 -18.03
C VAL A 4 -8.82 -4.20 -19.34
N LEU A 5 -9.84 -4.32 -20.19
CA LEU A 5 -9.74 -5.01 -21.47
C LEU A 5 -8.63 -4.44 -22.37
N LYS A 6 -8.54 -3.10 -22.45
CA LYS A 6 -7.50 -2.40 -23.22
C LYS A 6 -6.09 -2.73 -22.72
N ASN A 7 -5.89 -2.77 -21.38
CA ASN A 7 -4.57 -3.02 -20.81
C ASN A 7 -4.18 -4.50 -20.85
N VAL A 8 -5.13 -5.42 -20.68
CA VAL A 8 -4.91 -6.86 -20.90
C VAL A 8 -4.49 -7.13 -22.34
N LYS A 9 -5.25 -6.62 -23.33
CA LYS A 9 -4.90 -6.77 -24.76
C LYS A 9 -3.53 -6.19 -25.14
N ALA A 10 -3.11 -5.14 -24.44
CA ALA A 10 -1.81 -4.50 -24.66
C ALA A 10 -0.67 -5.13 -23.85
N GLY A 11 -0.91 -6.23 -23.13
CA GLY A 11 0.10 -6.91 -22.32
C GLY A 11 0.62 -6.10 -21.12
N ARG A 12 -0.15 -5.10 -20.65
CA ARG A 12 0.23 -4.26 -19.49
C ARG A 12 -0.48 -4.65 -18.19
N LEU A 13 -1.47 -5.51 -18.26
CA LEU A 13 -2.22 -5.99 -17.11
C LEU A 13 -2.37 -7.50 -17.19
N HIS A 14 -1.90 -8.18 -16.16
CA HIS A 14 -1.95 -9.61 -15.99
C HIS A 14 -2.63 -9.94 -14.65
N PHE A 15 -3.27 -11.07 -14.56
CA PHE A 15 -3.89 -11.59 -13.35
C PHE A 15 -3.23 -12.92 -13.00
N THR A 16 -2.86 -13.08 -11.74
CA THR A 16 -2.38 -14.35 -11.18
C THR A 16 -2.91 -14.50 -9.76
N THR A 17 -3.04 -15.72 -9.29
CA THR A 17 -3.30 -16.06 -7.88
C THR A 17 -2.02 -16.30 -7.11
N GLU A 18 -0.89 -16.39 -7.80
CA GLU A 18 0.43 -16.73 -7.24
C GLU A 18 1.35 -15.51 -7.24
N LEU A 19 1.45 -14.84 -6.11
CA LEU A 19 2.33 -13.67 -5.94
C LEU A 19 3.80 -14.02 -6.23
N THR A 20 4.22 -15.23 -5.88
CA THR A 20 5.60 -15.71 -6.02
C THR A 20 6.09 -15.75 -7.45
N GLU A 21 5.20 -15.95 -8.43
CA GLU A 21 5.56 -15.99 -9.86
C GLU A 21 6.04 -14.65 -10.41
N ILE A 22 5.67 -13.54 -9.76
CA ILE A 22 5.93 -12.19 -10.26
C ILE A 22 6.88 -11.37 -9.38
N LEU A 23 7.27 -11.87 -8.20
CA LEU A 23 8.06 -11.11 -7.23
C LEU A 23 9.42 -10.65 -7.77
N ASP A 24 10.05 -11.43 -8.62
CA ASP A 24 11.36 -11.09 -9.19
C ASP A 24 11.27 -10.01 -10.27
N ASP A 25 10.09 -9.80 -10.85
CA ASP A 25 9.85 -8.85 -11.93
C ASP A 25 9.25 -7.52 -11.46
N VAL A 26 8.85 -7.42 -10.18
CA VAL A 26 8.18 -6.24 -9.65
C VAL A 26 9.05 -5.48 -8.64
N GLN A 27 9.01 -4.16 -8.70
CA GLN A 27 9.67 -3.29 -7.73
C GLN A 27 8.73 -2.82 -6.62
N ILE A 28 7.42 -2.79 -6.89
CA ILE A 28 6.42 -2.29 -5.95
C ILE A 28 5.31 -3.32 -5.82
N VAL A 29 4.97 -3.67 -4.59
CA VAL A 29 3.80 -4.50 -4.26
C VAL A 29 2.82 -3.68 -3.44
N PHE A 30 1.60 -3.49 -3.93
CA PHE A 30 0.52 -2.90 -3.15
C PHE A 30 -0.27 -3.97 -2.41
N SER A 31 -0.23 -3.93 -1.09
CA SER A 31 -1.11 -4.72 -0.24
C SER A 31 -2.45 -3.99 -0.08
N ALA A 32 -3.47 -4.46 -0.78
CA ALA A 32 -4.84 -3.94 -0.73
C ALA A 32 -5.82 -5.02 -0.25
N VAL A 33 -5.38 -5.84 0.69
CA VAL A 33 -6.16 -6.94 1.26
C VAL A 33 -7.17 -6.44 2.31
N GLY A 34 -8.23 -7.22 2.54
CA GLY A 34 -9.22 -6.88 3.56
C GLY A 34 -8.63 -6.89 4.98
N THR A 35 -9.10 -5.96 5.80
CA THR A 35 -8.79 -5.85 7.24
C THR A 35 -10.09 -5.84 8.03
N PRO A 36 -10.83 -6.98 8.09
CA PRO A 36 -12.11 -7.03 8.78
C PRO A 36 -11.93 -6.76 10.28
N PRO A 37 -12.98 -6.27 10.97
CA PRO A 37 -12.91 -6.10 12.41
C PRO A 37 -12.93 -7.47 13.11
N ASN A 38 -12.13 -7.62 14.16
CA ASN A 38 -12.25 -8.68 15.15
C ASN A 38 -13.46 -8.45 16.06
N GLU A 39 -13.78 -9.42 16.91
CA GLU A 39 -14.89 -9.33 17.87
C GLU A 39 -14.73 -8.16 18.85
N ASP A 40 -13.51 -7.76 19.17
CA ASP A 40 -13.18 -6.62 20.03
C ASP A 40 -13.15 -5.27 19.29
N GLY A 41 -13.45 -5.26 17.99
CA GLY A 41 -13.42 -4.07 17.12
C GLY A 41 -12.04 -3.70 16.60
N SER A 42 -10.98 -4.41 16.96
CA SER A 42 -9.65 -4.22 16.36
C SER A 42 -9.62 -4.73 14.91
N ALA A 43 -8.69 -4.21 14.09
CA ALA A 43 -8.51 -4.69 12.72
C ALA A 43 -7.78 -6.05 12.70
N ASP A 44 -8.31 -7.02 11.98
CA ASP A 44 -7.60 -8.27 11.71
C ASP A 44 -6.51 -8.04 10.65
N LEU A 45 -5.26 -8.15 11.07
CA LEU A 45 -4.08 -7.95 10.23
C LEU A 45 -3.56 -9.24 9.58
N LYS A 46 -4.24 -10.36 9.78
CA LYS A 46 -3.79 -11.69 9.32
C LYS A 46 -3.39 -11.67 7.83
N TYR A 47 -4.21 -11.10 6.99
CA TYR A 47 -3.95 -11.07 5.54
C TYR A 47 -2.80 -10.14 5.18
N VAL A 48 -2.68 -8.99 5.86
CA VAL A 48 -1.56 -8.05 5.66
C VAL A 48 -0.24 -8.71 6.03
N LEU A 49 -0.17 -9.37 7.18
CA LEU A 49 1.02 -10.05 7.65
C LEU A 49 1.33 -11.31 6.82
N GLN A 50 0.30 -11.98 6.27
CA GLN A 50 0.52 -13.11 5.36
C GLN A 50 1.18 -12.65 4.06
N VAL A 51 0.77 -11.52 3.47
CA VAL A 51 1.44 -10.92 2.29
C VAL A 51 2.89 -10.60 2.62
N ALA A 52 3.15 -9.97 3.76
CA ALA A 52 4.51 -9.65 4.22
C ALA A 52 5.38 -10.90 4.34
N LYS A 53 4.83 -11.97 4.93
CA LYS A 53 5.50 -13.25 5.08
C LYS A 53 5.83 -13.86 3.71
N THR A 54 4.86 -13.93 2.80
CA THR A 54 5.07 -14.48 1.45
C THR A 54 6.16 -13.71 0.70
N ILE A 55 6.22 -12.38 0.84
CA ILE A 55 7.28 -11.56 0.25
C ILE A 55 8.63 -11.93 0.86
N GLY A 56 8.77 -11.95 2.19
CA GLY A 56 10.02 -12.29 2.87
C GLY A 56 10.53 -13.69 2.56
N GLU A 57 9.61 -14.67 2.41
CA GLU A 57 9.95 -16.05 2.05
C GLU A 57 10.47 -16.20 0.61
N ASN A 58 10.08 -15.30 -0.32
CA ASN A 58 10.28 -15.57 -1.75
C ASN A 58 11.02 -14.46 -2.51
N MET A 59 11.11 -13.23 -1.98
CA MET A 59 11.81 -12.15 -2.69
C MET A 59 13.30 -12.43 -2.87
N ASN A 60 13.83 -12.10 -4.04
CA ASN A 60 15.26 -12.21 -4.36
C ASN A 60 15.88 -10.86 -4.76
N ASN A 61 15.05 -9.86 -4.98
CA ASN A 61 15.43 -8.50 -5.34
C ASN A 61 14.76 -7.50 -4.40
N TYR A 62 15.19 -6.23 -4.47
CA TYR A 62 14.55 -5.15 -3.74
C TYR A 62 13.05 -5.05 -4.06
N VAL A 63 12.23 -4.99 -3.01
CA VAL A 63 10.79 -4.76 -3.10
C VAL A 63 10.40 -3.61 -2.17
N LEU A 64 9.57 -2.69 -2.67
CA LEU A 64 8.82 -1.73 -1.86
C LEU A 64 7.41 -2.28 -1.61
N LEU A 65 7.13 -2.71 -0.38
CA LEU A 65 5.78 -3.11 0.02
C LEU A 65 4.99 -1.89 0.50
N VAL A 66 3.90 -1.59 -0.19
CA VAL A 66 3.04 -0.44 0.09
C VAL A 66 1.71 -0.93 0.67
N THR A 67 1.42 -0.60 1.91
CA THR A 67 0.11 -0.88 2.52
C THR A 67 -0.90 0.17 2.08
N LYS A 68 -1.93 -0.27 1.37
CA LYS A 68 -3.04 0.58 0.91
C LYS A 68 -4.30 0.40 1.76
N SER A 69 -4.45 -0.74 2.41
CA SER A 69 -5.54 -1.04 3.34
C SER A 69 -5.53 -0.09 4.54
N THR A 70 -6.70 0.17 5.11
CA THR A 70 -6.82 0.92 6.38
C THR A 70 -6.35 0.03 7.53
N VAL A 71 -5.24 0.40 8.15
CA VAL A 71 -4.59 -0.39 9.20
C VAL A 71 -4.27 0.48 10.42
N PRO A 72 -4.22 -0.09 11.64
CA PRO A 72 -3.80 0.61 12.84
C PRO A 72 -2.37 1.17 12.72
N VAL A 73 -2.11 2.26 13.45
CA VAL A 73 -0.76 2.82 13.59
C VAL A 73 0.20 1.77 14.14
N GLY A 74 1.36 1.63 13.52
CA GLY A 74 2.36 0.62 13.86
C GLY A 74 2.28 -0.67 13.04
N THR A 75 1.32 -0.79 12.14
CA THR A 75 1.21 -1.98 11.26
C THR A 75 2.41 -2.10 10.34
N ALA A 76 2.92 -1.01 9.79
CA ALA A 76 4.11 -1.05 8.94
C ALA A 76 5.35 -1.61 9.66
N GLN A 77 5.49 -1.32 10.95
CA GLN A 77 6.58 -1.90 11.75
C GLN A 77 6.42 -3.42 11.92
N GLN A 78 5.20 -3.91 12.10
CA GLN A 78 4.94 -5.35 12.16
C GLN A 78 5.24 -6.01 10.82
N VAL A 79 4.81 -5.40 9.71
CA VAL A 79 5.10 -5.84 8.33
C VAL A 79 6.61 -5.94 8.10
N ARG A 80 7.37 -4.90 8.47
CA ARG A 80 8.84 -4.88 8.39
C ARG A 80 9.47 -6.03 9.18
N THR A 81 9.02 -6.22 10.42
CA THR A 81 9.51 -7.29 11.28
C THR A 81 9.26 -8.68 10.68
N VAL A 82 8.10 -8.91 10.10
CA VAL A 82 7.76 -10.19 9.47
C VAL A 82 8.67 -10.44 8.25
N ILE A 83 8.84 -9.46 7.36
CA ILE A 83 9.72 -9.61 6.19
C ILE A 83 11.14 -9.91 6.64
N GLN A 84 11.70 -9.11 7.56
CA GLN A 84 13.06 -9.28 8.05
C GLN A 84 13.24 -10.66 8.68
N THR A 85 12.27 -11.13 9.48
CA THR A 85 12.32 -12.46 10.10
C THR A 85 12.43 -13.58 9.06
N GLU A 86 11.72 -13.47 7.93
CA GLU A 86 11.80 -14.48 6.88
C GLU A 86 13.12 -14.39 6.09
N LEU A 87 13.65 -13.21 5.85
CA LEU A 87 14.98 -13.02 5.26
C LEU A 87 16.09 -13.60 6.16
N ASP A 88 16.02 -13.34 7.46
CA ASP A 88 16.96 -13.87 8.45
C ASP A 88 16.94 -15.41 8.49
N LYS A 89 15.76 -16.03 8.43
CA LYS A 89 15.61 -17.50 8.34
C LYS A 89 16.25 -18.08 7.07
N ARG A 90 16.19 -17.32 5.97
CA ARG A 90 16.82 -17.70 4.69
C ARG A 90 18.33 -17.44 4.69
N GLY A 91 18.86 -16.67 5.65
CA GLY A 91 20.27 -16.27 5.69
C GLY A 91 20.68 -15.35 4.54
N VAL A 92 19.76 -14.52 4.04
CA VAL A 92 19.99 -13.58 2.95
C VAL A 92 19.86 -12.13 3.43
N ASP A 93 20.66 -11.24 2.83
CA ASP A 93 20.63 -9.81 3.07
C ASP A 93 20.10 -9.09 1.83
N ILE A 94 18.77 -8.96 1.77
CA ILE A 94 18.07 -8.32 0.65
C ILE A 94 17.40 -7.06 1.17
N GLU A 95 17.74 -5.92 0.59
CA GLU A 95 17.12 -4.64 0.93
C GLU A 95 15.64 -4.63 0.56
N PHE A 96 14.83 -4.03 1.41
CA PHE A 96 13.42 -3.74 1.15
C PHE A 96 12.98 -2.48 1.87
N ASP A 97 11.90 -1.89 1.41
CA ASP A 97 11.23 -0.79 2.09
C ASP A 97 9.76 -1.12 2.34
N VAL A 98 9.19 -0.46 3.35
CA VAL A 98 7.76 -0.48 3.63
C VAL A 98 7.24 0.95 3.53
N ALA A 99 6.07 1.12 2.93
CA ALA A 99 5.39 2.41 2.85
C ALA A 99 3.91 2.26 3.23
N SER A 100 3.31 3.35 3.68
CA SER A 100 1.86 3.47 3.88
C SER A 100 1.29 4.45 2.86
N ASN A 101 0.28 4.04 2.12
CA ASN A 101 -0.42 4.89 1.15
C ASN A 101 -1.93 4.76 1.33
N PRO A 102 -2.49 5.35 2.39
CA PRO A 102 -3.92 5.27 2.66
C PRO A 102 -4.71 5.90 1.51
N GLU A 103 -5.88 5.34 1.22
CA GLU A 103 -6.78 5.84 0.20
C GLU A 103 -7.90 6.71 0.82
N PHE A 104 -8.40 7.67 0.05
CA PHE A 104 -9.49 8.57 0.43
C PHE A 104 -10.60 8.56 -0.63
N LEU A 105 -10.82 7.39 -1.24
CA LEU A 105 -11.78 7.22 -2.33
C LEU A 105 -13.21 7.18 -1.76
N LYS A 106 -14.14 7.81 -2.50
CA LYS A 106 -15.56 7.76 -2.17
C LYS A 106 -16.21 6.57 -2.85
N GLU A 107 -17.05 5.85 -2.14
CA GLU A 107 -17.88 4.81 -2.74
C GLU A 107 -18.71 5.38 -3.89
N GLY A 108 -18.76 4.66 -5.00
CA GLY A 108 -19.45 5.10 -6.23
C GLY A 108 -18.67 6.08 -7.10
N ALA A 109 -17.60 6.71 -6.62
CA ALA A 109 -16.78 7.67 -7.37
C ALA A 109 -15.28 7.31 -7.41
N ALA A 110 -14.90 6.12 -6.97
CA ALA A 110 -13.51 5.70 -6.75
C ALA A 110 -12.58 5.91 -7.96
N ILE A 111 -13.03 5.60 -9.18
CA ILE A 111 -12.21 5.77 -10.39
C ILE A 111 -11.91 7.26 -10.61
N LYS A 112 -12.91 8.13 -10.49
CA LYS A 112 -12.73 9.57 -10.64
C LYS A 112 -11.79 10.13 -9.59
N ASP A 113 -11.99 9.75 -8.33
CA ASP A 113 -11.18 10.21 -7.20
C ASP A 113 -9.73 9.71 -7.31
N PHE A 114 -9.52 8.48 -7.82
CA PHE A 114 -8.18 7.95 -8.06
C PHE A 114 -7.45 8.65 -9.21
N MET A 115 -8.16 8.93 -10.32
CA MET A 115 -7.58 9.58 -11.49
C MET A 115 -7.38 11.09 -11.31
N SER A 116 -8.05 11.69 -10.35
CA SER A 116 -8.00 13.12 -10.03
C SER A 116 -8.09 13.33 -8.52
N PRO A 117 -7.08 12.85 -7.76
CA PRO A 117 -7.12 12.94 -6.30
C PRO A 117 -6.89 14.39 -5.83
N ASP A 118 -7.60 14.82 -4.78
CA ASP A 118 -7.31 16.09 -4.11
C ASP A 118 -5.91 16.10 -3.51
N ARG A 119 -5.46 14.95 -3.02
CA ARG A 119 -4.14 14.69 -2.45
C ARG A 119 -3.80 13.21 -2.45
N VAL A 120 -2.53 12.89 -2.53
CA VAL A 120 -1.98 11.56 -2.28
C VAL A 120 -1.12 11.64 -1.02
N VAL A 121 -1.44 10.86 0.00
CA VAL A 121 -0.66 10.77 1.25
C VAL A 121 0.22 9.54 1.18
N ILE A 122 1.52 9.72 1.46
CA ILE A 122 2.49 8.62 1.43
C ILE A 122 3.39 8.72 2.66
N GLY A 123 3.35 7.69 3.49
CA GLY A 123 4.28 7.49 4.59
C GLY A 123 5.49 6.68 4.12
N VAL A 124 6.69 7.22 4.26
CA VAL A 124 7.96 6.57 3.91
C VAL A 124 9.04 6.90 4.92
N GLU A 125 10.07 6.05 5.00
CA GLU A 125 11.23 6.25 5.88
C GLU A 125 12.55 6.41 5.10
N SER A 126 12.61 5.96 3.82
CA SER A 126 13.81 6.04 3.00
C SER A 126 13.62 6.98 1.81
N GLU A 127 14.70 7.65 1.39
CA GLU A 127 14.69 8.47 0.16
C GLU A 127 14.45 7.58 -1.08
N ARG A 128 14.92 6.32 -1.08
CA ARG A 128 14.66 5.36 -2.16
C ARG A 128 13.17 5.10 -2.33
N ALA A 129 12.46 4.78 -1.24
CA ALA A 129 11.00 4.60 -1.27
C ALA A 129 10.27 5.85 -1.76
N LYS A 130 10.69 7.03 -1.30
CA LYS A 130 10.14 8.32 -1.73
C LYS A 130 10.33 8.58 -3.23
N GLU A 131 11.51 8.30 -3.77
CA GLU A 131 11.79 8.42 -5.21
C GLU A 131 10.92 7.45 -6.03
N VAL A 132 10.83 6.18 -5.61
CA VAL A 132 10.03 5.16 -6.27
C VAL A 132 8.55 5.57 -6.31
N MET A 133 8.00 6.00 -5.18
CA MET A 133 6.61 6.46 -5.09
C MET A 133 6.38 7.76 -5.88
N THR A 134 7.35 8.67 -5.90
CA THR A 134 7.27 9.89 -6.73
C THR A 134 7.18 9.55 -8.22
N LYS A 135 8.03 8.63 -8.70
CA LYS A 135 8.00 8.17 -10.09
C LYS A 135 6.67 7.51 -10.44
N LEU A 136 6.14 6.68 -9.54
CA LEU A 136 4.87 5.99 -9.73
C LEU A 136 3.69 6.97 -9.87
N TYR A 137 3.61 7.97 -8.99
CA TYR A 137 2.49 8.92 -8.99
C TYR A 137 2.66 10.09 -9.97
N ARG A 138 3.84 10.27 -10.55
CA ARG A 138 4.15 11.39 -11.47
C ARG A 138 3.10 11.58 -12.60
N PRO A 139 2.59 10.54 -13.27
CA PRO A 139 1.58 10.72 -14.32
C PRO A 139 0.27 11.34 -13.84
N PHE A 140 -0.05 11.19 -12.54
CA PHE A 140 -1.27 11.72 -11.94
C PHE A 140 -1.11 13.15 -11.40
N LEU A 141 0.14 13.68 -11.37
CA LEU A 141 0.46 15.00 -10.81
C LEU A 141 0.36 16.15 -11.83
N LEU A 142 0.08 15.87 -13.09
CA LEU A 142 0.09 16.83 -14.19
C LEU A 142 -0.93 17.97 -14.04
N ASN A 143 -1.90 17.84 -13.12
CA ASN A 143 -2.98 18.80 -12.88
C ASN A 143 -2.94 19.42 -11.47
N ASN A 144 -1.76 19.75 -10.94
CA ASN A 144 -1.58 20.33 -9.59
C ASN A 144 -1.95 19.41 -8.40
N PHE A 145 -1.98 18.10 -8.58
CA PHE A 145 -2.19 17.19 -7.45
C PHE A 145 -0.98 17.20 -6.51
N ARG A 146 -1.24 17.19 -5.21
CA ARG A 146 -0.20 17.22 -4.19
C ARG A 146 0.06 15.81 -3.68
N VAL A 147 1.31 15.35 -3.80
CA VAL A 147 1.81 14.26 -2.98
C VAL A 147 2.33 14.84 -1.67
N ILE A 148 1.82 14.35 -0.58
CA ILE A 148 2.22 14.73 0.77
C ILE A 148 3.01 13.57 1.35
N PHE A 149 4.31 13.75 1.48
CA PHE A 149 5.17 12.79 2.16
C PHE A 149 5.21 13.09 3.65
N MET A 150 5.17 12.04 4.47
CA MET A 150 5.28 12.11 5.91
C MET A 150 5.91 10.80 6.43
N ASP A 151 6.14 10.71 7.75
CA ASP A 151 6.51 9.45 8.37
C ASP A 151 5.35 8.43 8.30
N ILE A 152 5.68 7.15 8.39
CA ILE A 152 4.70 6.09 8.21
C ILE A 152 3.59 6.13 9.28
N PRO A 153 3.90 6.27 10.60
CA PRO A 153 2.87 6.38 11.62
C PRO A 153 1.88 7.52 11.40
N SER A 154 2.36 8.68 10.93
CA SER A 154 1.50 9.82 10.59
C SER A 154 0.59 9.52 9.40
N ALA A 155 1.09 8.81 8.38
CA ALA A 155 0.28 8.40 7.23
C ALA A 155 -0.82 7.39 7.64
N GLU A 156 -0.49 6.39 8.46
CA GLU A 156 -1.45 5.43 9.01
C GLU A 156 -2.53 6.15 9.83
N MET A 157 -2.14 7.09 10.71
CA MET A 157 -3.07 7.87 11.54
C MET A 157 -3.99 8.76 10.70
N THR A 158 -3.49 9.35 9.62
CA THR A 158 -4.25 10.32 8.78
C THR A 158 -5.58 9.73 8.30
N LYS A 159 -5.65 8.45 7.95
CA LYS A 159 -6.88 7.80 7.50
C LYS A 159 -7.90 7.70 8.63
N TYR A 160 -7.49 7.31 9.84
CA TYR A 160 -8.37 7.24 11.00
C TYR A 160 -8.92 8.61 11.38
N VAL A 161 -8.05 9.60 11.45
CA VAL A 161 -8.45 10.98 11.79
C VAL A 161 -9.43 11.54 10.77
N ALA A 162 -9.17 11.35 9.47
CA ALA A 162 -10.07 11.80 8.41
C ALA A 162 -11.47 11.17 8.53
N ASN A 163 -11.54 9.87 8.75
CA ASN A 163 -12.81 9.16 8.91
C ASN A 163 -13.54 9.55 10.21
N ALA A 164 -12.83 9.69 11.33
CA ALA A 164 -13.41 10.09 12.61
C ALA A 164 -13.98 11.52 12.56
N ILE A 165 -13.25 12.47 11.98
CA ILE A 165 -13.73 13.84 11.79
C ILE A 165 -14.96 13.87 10.89
N LEU A 166 -14.95 13.10 9.77
CA LEU A 166 -16.09 13.04 8.86
C LEU A 166 -17.32 12.48 9.59
N ALA A 167 -17.17 11.36 10.31
CA ALA A 167 -18.25 10.75 11.07
C ALA A 167 -18.82 11.72 12.13
N THR A 168 -17.95 12.40 12.87
CA THR A 168 -18.34 13.41 13.86
C THR A 168 -19.14 14.53 13.21
N ARG A 169 -18.67 15.09 12.10
CA ARG A 169 -19.35 16.19 11.40
C ARG A 169 -20.71 15.81 10.82
N ILE A 170 -20.89 14.55 10.42
CA ILE A 170 -22.17 14.04 9.90
C ILE A 170 -23.14 13.80 11.06
N SER A 171 -22.64 13.37 12.22
CA SER A 171 -23.47 13.03 13.39
C SER A 171 -23.92 14.26 14.19
N PHE A 172 -23.29 15.41 14.04
CA PHE A 172 -23.64 16.70 14.67
C PHE A 172 -24.59 17.51 13.78
#